data_7e9e9d7e5c09181f8a57e5df517dce7f
#
_entry.id   7e9e9d7e5c09181f8a57e5df517dce7f
#
_cell.length_a   1.000
_cell.length_b   1.000
_cell.length_c   1.000
_cell.angle_alpha   90.00
_cell.angle_beta   90.00
_cell.angle_gamma   90.00
#
_symmetry.space_group_name_H-M   'P 1'
#
loop_
_entity.id
_entity.type
_entity.pdbx_description
1 polymer ?
#
loop_
_entity_poly.entity_id
_entity_poly.type
_entity_poly.pdbx_seq_one_letter_code
_entity_poly.pdbx_strand_id
1 'polypeptide(L)'
;MGKVSSVLVNKLVQTDEYKNATNIMLFYPLSDEVNLLPLLKDKTKNFYLPRINGKELECCSYCSGDELCESKFHTQEPTCQACSKQNVDLVIVPALACDKNGYRLGYGGGFYDRFLKDFKRTKICCIPQELVVETVFPEKHDVTMNLIISSK
;
A
#
# COMPACT_ATOMS: atom_id res chain seq x y z
N MET A 1 -7.65 -2.59 -15.87
CA MET A 1 -7.13 -1.96 -14.64
C MET A 1 -6.36 -0.66 -14.89
N GLY A 2 -5.76 -0.47 -16.06
CA GLY A 2 -4.97 0.72 -16.36
C GLY A 2 -5.72 2.05 -16.18
N LYS A 3 -6.95 2.15 -16.67
CA LYS A 3 -7.79 3.34 -16.50
C LYS A 3 -8.12 3.62 -15.04
N VAL A 4 -8.47 2.57 -14.31
CA VAL A 4 -8.80 2.67 -12.87
C VAL A 4 -7.56 3.12 -12.09
N SER A 5 -6.41 2.55 -12.39
CA SER A 5 -5.15 2.94 -11.75
C SER A 5 -4.83 4.40 -11.98
N SER A 6 -5.01 4.90 -13.21
CA SER A 6 -4.77 6.32 -13.52
C SER A 6 -5.68 7.24 -12.74
N VAL A 7 -6.96 6.89 -12.61
CA VAL A 7 -7.92 7.67 -11.81
C VAL A 7 -7.48 7.71 -10.34
N LEU A 8 -7.07 6.57 -9.80
CA LEU A 8 -6.65 6.47 -8.41
C LEU A 8 -5.36 7.23 -8.12
N VAL A 9 -4.39 7.17 -9.04
CA VAL A 9 -3.16 7.96 -8.93
C VAL A 9 -3.51 9.45 -8.88
N ASN A 10 -4.36 9.91 -9.80
CA ASN A 10 -4.74 11.33 -9.85
C ASN A 10 -5.46 11.78 -8.59
N LYS A 11 -6.34 10.95 -8.04
CA LYS A 11 -7.04 11.26 -6.80
C LYS A 11 -6.08 11.29 -5.61
N LEU A 12 -5.18 10.31 -5.53
CA LEU A 12 -4.24 10.20 -4.41
C LEU A 12 -3.33 11.42 -4.32
N VAL A 13 -2.75 11.85 -5.44
CA VAL A 13 -1.80 12.98 -5.43
C VAL A 13 -2.45 14.30 -5.06
N GLN A 14 -3.77 14.40 -5.13
CA GLN A 14 -4.52 15.59 -4.76
C GLN A 14 -4.87 15.64 -3.28
N THR A 15 -4.67 14.54 -2.54
CA THR A 15 -4.97 14.51 -1.11
C THR A 15 -3.90 15.25 -0.31
N ASP A 16 -4.31 15.84 0.81
CA ASP A 16 -3.37 16.46 1.74
C ASP A 16 -2.41 15.43 2.32
N GLU A 17 -2.90 14.23 2.58
CA GLU A 17 -2.11 13.12 3.09
C GLU A 17 -0.91 12.83 2.20
N TYR A 18 -1.13 12.76 0.87
CA TYR A 18 -0.04 12.55 -0.08
C TYR A 18 0.88 13.76 -0.14
N LYS A 19 0.30 14.95 -0.26
CA LYS A 19 1.08 16.18 -0.40
C LYS A 19 2.02 16.41 0.78
N ASN A 20 1.58 16.08 1.98
CA ASN A 20 2.34 16.29 3.20
C ASN A 20 3.34 15.17 3.50
N ALA A 21 3.22 14.02 2.85
CA ALA A 21 4.12 12.90 3.06
C ALA A 21 5.41 13.08 2.28
N THR A 22 6.52 12.66 2.88
CA THR A 22 7.84 12.64 2.22
C THR A 22 8.26 11.21 1.90
N ASN A 23 8.04 10.28 2.83
CA ASN A 23 8.46 8.89 2.72
C ASN A 23 7.23 8.00 2.61
N ILE A 24 7.01 7.40 1.43
CA ILE A 24 5.77 6.72 1.08
C ILE A 24 6.07 5.26 0.73
N MET A 25 5.39 4.34 1.40
CA MET A 25 5.46 2.94 1.08
C MET A 25 4.34 2.57 0.12
N LEU A 26 4.71 2.06 -1.04
CA LEU A 26 3.80 1.51 -2.04
C LEU A 26 3.84 -0.01 -1.96
N PHE A 27 3.14 -0.68 -2.86
CA PHE A 27 3.30 -2.12 -3.09
C PHE A 27 3.53 -2.36 -4.57
N TYR A 28 4.26 -3.44 -4.89
CA TYR A 28 4.44 -3.86 -6.28
C TYR A 28 3.18 -4.65 -6.68
N PRO A 29 2.43 -4.19 -7.68
CA PRO A 29 1.11 -4.77 -7.94
C PRO A 29 1.18 -6.15 -8.58
N LEU A 30 0.24 -7.01 -8.20
CA LEU A 30 -0.09 -8.20 -8.97
C LEU A 30 -0.83 -7.76 -10.24
N SER A 31 -1.00 -8.66 -11.21
CA SER A 31 -1.57 -8.32 -12.51
C SER A 31 -2.99 -7.74 -12.45
N ASP A 32 -3.76 -8.11 -11.42
CA ASP A 32 -5.13 -7.65 -11.22
C ASP A 32 -5.26 -6.55 -10.16
N GLU A 33 -4.15 -6.08 -9.65
CA GLU A 33 -4.15 -5.02 -8.63
C GLU A 33 -3.97 -3.63 -9.25
N VAL A 34 -4.38 -2.62 -8.49
CA VAL A 34 -4.12 -1.22 -8.83
C VAL A 34 -2.61 -0.99 -8.92
N ASN A 35 -2.18 -0.34 -9.98
CA ASN A 35 -0.77 -0.03 -10.20
C ASN A 35 -0.49 1.43 -9.85
N LEU A 36 0.17 1.67 -8.74
CA LEU A 36 0.56 3.00 -8.29
C LEU A 36 2.04 3.31 -8.57
N LEU A 37 2.75 2.42 -9.26
CA LEU A 37 4.17 2.63 -9.61
C LEU A 37 4.45 3.88 -10.44
N PRO A 38 3.50 4.43 -11.24
CA PRO A 38 3.74 5.73 -11.89
C PRO A 38 4.09 6.85 -10.92
N LEU A 39 3.72 6.73 -9.63
CA LEU A 39 4.12 7.69 -8.60
C LEU A 39 5.63 7.79 -8.42
N LEU A 40 6.38 6.74 -8.78
CA LEU A 40 7.84 6.74 -8.66
C LEU A 40 8.50 7.85 -9.48
N LYS A 41 7.78 8.44 -10.43
CA LYS A 41 8.25 9.60 -11.23
C LYS A 41 8.29 10.88 -10.40
N ASP A 42 7.59 10.92 -9.27
CA ASP A 42 7.56 12.10 -8.39
C ASP A 42 8.86 12.14 -7.58
N LYS A 43 9.81 12.96 -8.03
CA LYS A 43 11.13 13.07 -7.42
C LYS A 43 11.15 13.90 -6.13
N THR A 44 9.99 14.44 -5.73
CA THR A 44 9.88 15.16 -4.45
C THR A 44 9.64 14.22 -3.27
N LYS A 45 9.39 12.94 -3.54
CA LYS A 45 9.10 11.93 -2.54
C LYS A 45 10.16 10.82 -2.55
N ASN A 46 10.28 10.13 -1.42
CA ASN A 46 11.04 8.89 -1.30
C ASN A 46 10.06 7.73 -1.22
N PHE A 47 10.32 6.67 -1.98
CA PHE A 47 9.40 5.53 -2.05
C PHE A 47 10.04 4.26 -1.50
N TYR A 48 9.18 3.39 -0.97
CA TYR A 48 9.55 2.12 -0.35
C TYR A 48 8.62 1.04 -0.86
N LEU A 49 9.12 -0.19 -0.94
CA LEU A 49 8.32 -1.36 -1.28
C LEU A 49 8.45 -2.41 -0.17
N PRO A 50 7.42 -3.26 0.00
CA PRO A 50 7.47 -4.30 1.01
C PRO A 50 8.34 -5.47 0.60
N ARG A 51 8.87 -6.16 1.61
CA ARG A 51 9.56 -7.43 1.44
C ARG A 51 9.17 -8.35 2.58
N ILE A 52 8.92 -9.62 2.26
CA ILE A 52 8.55 -10.62 3.26
C ILE A 52 9.83 -11.20 3.85
N ASN A 53 9.90 -11.21 5.19
CA ASN A 53 10.97 -11.82 5.95
C ASN A 53 10.34 -12.74 7.00
N GLY A 54 10.22 -14.03 6.69
CA GLY A 54 9.53 -14.98 7.55
C GLY A 54 8.04 -14.65 7.64
N LYS A 55 7.57 -14.30 8.82
CA LYS A 55 6.17 -13.93 9.08
C LYS A 55 5.98 -12.41 9.07
N GLU A 56 7.07 -11.65 8.94
CA GLU A 56 7.04 -10.20 9.05
C GLU A 56 7.13 -9.56 7.68
N LEU A 57 6.54 -8.37 7.56
CA LEU A 57 6.68 -7.49 6.42
C LEU A 57 7.68 -6.39 6.80
N GLU A 58 8.69 -6.21 5.96
CA GLU A 58 9.64 -5.11 6.14
C GLU A 58 9.57 -4.16 4.97
N CYS A 59 10.04 -2.93 5.14
CA CYS A 59 10.03 -1.92 4.08
C CYS A 59 11.46 -1.65 3.60
N CYS A 60 11.59 -1.49 2.29
CA CYS A 60 12.89 -1.28 1.65
C CYS A 60 12.78 -0.11 0.69
N SER A 61 13.77 0.79 0.74
CA SER A 61 13.85 1.92 -0.18
C SER A 61 13.89 1.43 -1.62
N TYR A 62 13.16 2.11 -2.50
CA TYR A 62 13.09 1.72 -3.90
C TYR A 62 13.02 2.93 -4.83
N CYS A 63 13.87 2.93 -5.85
CA CYS A 63 13.79 3.86 -6.97
C CYS A 63 13.56 3.06 -8.24
N SER A 64 12.90 3.70 -9.22
CA SER A 64 12.68 3.07 -10.52
C SER A 64 14.01 2.60 -11.12
N GLY A 65 14.06 1.33 -11.52
CA GLY A 65 15.26 0.72 -12.07
C GLY A 65 16.12 -0.04 -11.06
N ASP A 66 15.84 0.07 -9.77
CA ASP A 66 16.55 -0.73 -8.76
C ASP A 66 16.27 -2.21 -8.95
N GLU A 67 17.21 -3.05 -8.54
CA GLU A 67 17.09 -4.49 -8.65
C GLU A 67 15.92 -5.02 -7.82
N LEU A 68 15.16 -5.94 -8.40
CA LEU A 68 14.07 -6.65 -7.76
C LEU A 68 14.29 -8.15 -7.88
N CYS A 69 13.76 -8.91 -6.92
CA CYS A 69 13.72 -10.36 -7.01
C CYS A 69 12.31 -10.87 -6.72
N GLU A 70 11.94 -12.01 -7.29
CA GLU A 70 10.63 -12.59 -7.08
C GLU A 70 10.56 -13.29 -5.73
N SER A 71 9.47 -13.00 -4.97
CA SER A 71 9.20 -13.67 -3.70
C SER A 71 8.54 -15.03 -3.94
N LYS A 72 8.39 -15.81 -2.86
CA LYS A 72 7.65 -17.08 -2.91
C LYS A 72 6.17 -16.89 -3.27
N PHE A 73 5.64 -15.67 -3.16
CA PHE A 73 4.25 -15.35 -3.52
C PHE A 73 4.14 -14.69 -4.90
N HIS A 74 5.23 -14.74 -5.69
CA HIS A 74 5.29 -14.20 -7.05
C HIS A 74 5.16 -12.68 -7.13
N THR A 75 5.46 -11.98 -6.03
CA THR A 75 5.58 -10.52 -6.04
C THR A 75 7.04 -10.13 -6.22
N GLN A 76 7.27 -8.92 -6.72
CA GLN A 76 8.62 -8.39 -6.88
C GLN A 76 9.04 -7.65 -5.61
N GLU A 77 10.23 -7.92 -5.11
CA GLU A 77 10.73 -7.34 -3.86
C GLU A 77 12.11 -6.70 -4.06
N PRO A 78 12.38 -5.56 -3.37
CA PRO A 78 13.70 -4.96 -3.38
C PRO A 78 14.77 -5.90 -2.79
N THR A 79 16.00 -5.73 -3.23
CA THR A 79 17.14 -6.54 -2.76
C THR A 79 18.01 -5.78 -1.76
N CYS A 80 17.74 -4.51 -1.52
CA CYS A 80 18.52 -3.69 -0.59
C CYS A 80 18.20 -4.02 0.87
N GLN A 81 18.95 -3.42 1.78
CA GLN A 81 18.73 -3.58 3.22
C GLN A 81 17.41 -2.94 3.63
N ALA A 82 16.70 -3.60 4.56
CA ALA A 82 15.45 -3.07 5.09
C ALA A 82 15.67 -1.78 5.89
N CYS A 83 14.67 -0.89 5.82
CA CYS A 83 14.61 0.34 6.59
C CYS A 83 13.67 0.19 7.77
N SER A 84 13.79 1.07 8.76
CA SER A 84 12.80 1.14 9.83
C SER A 84 11.48 1.67 9.29
N LYS A 85 10.36 1.03 9.65
CA LYS A 85 9.04 1.55 9.29
C LYS A 85 8.74 2.90 9.92
N GLN A 86 9.49 3.28 10.95
CA GLN A 86 9.36 4.59 11.56
C GLN A 86 9.79 5.73 10.63
N ASN A 87 10.55 5.40 9.57
CA ASN A 87 10.91 6.38 8.55
C ASN A 87 9.79 6.68 7.57
N VAL A 88 8.75 5.86 7.53
CA VAL A 88 7.65 5.97 6.57
C VAL A 88 6.55 6.87 7.14
N ASP A 89 6.08 7.82 6.32
CA ASP A 89 5.01 8.77 6.70
C ASP A 89 3.64 8.28 6.26
N LEU A 90 3.59 7.55 5.16
CA LEU A 90 2.35 7.14 4.51
C LEU A 90 2.53 5.74 3.94
N VAL A 91 1.61 4.85 4.24
CA VAL A 91 1.57 3.51 3.65
C VAL A 91 0.32 3.39 2.78
N ILE A 92 0.51 3.01 1.52
CA ILE A 92 -0.59 2.61 0.64
C ILE A 92 -0.72 1.11 0.77
N VAL A 93 -1.85 0.66 1.29
CA VAL A 93 -2.08 -0.72 1.69
C VAL A 93 -2.90 -1.44 0.64
N PRO A 94 -2.44 -2.58 0.10
CA PRO A 94 -3.24 -3.35 -0.85
C PRO A 94 -4.42 -4.02 -0.15
N ALA A 95 -5.52 -4.27 -0.88
CA ALA A 95 -6.70 -4.92 -0.34
C ALA A 95 -7.48 -5.64 -1.42
N LEU A 96 -8.18 -6.70 -1.01
CA LEU A 96 -9.16 -7.38 -1.87
C LEU A 96 -10.49 -6.64 -1.87
N ALA A 97 -10.83 -5.98 -0.77
CA ALA A 97 -12.04 -5.17 -0.63
C ALA A 97 -11.87 -4.22 0.56
N CYS A 98 -12.64 -3.15 0.56
CA CYS A 98 -12.70 -2.22 1.68
C CYS A 98 -14.15 -1.94 2.04
N ASP A 99 -14.41 -1.59 3.30
CA ASP A 99 -15.74 -1.19 3.71
C ASP A 99 -15.80 0.29 4.09
N LYS A 100 -17.02 0.77 4.31
CA LYS A 100 -17.27 2.18 4.60
C LYS A 100 -16.70 2.66 5.93
N ASN A 101 -16.34 1.72 6.81
CA ASN A 101 -15.81 2.04 8.13
C ASN A 101 -14.27 2.08 8.13
N GLY A 102 -13.65 1.89 6.97
CA GLY A 102 -12.19 1.97 6.84
C GLY A 102 -11.47 0.64 7.05
N TYR A 103 -12.20 -0.45 7.20
CA TYR A 103 -11.58 -1.78 7.28
C TYR A 103 -11.32 -2.33 5.90
N ARG A 104 -10.28 -3.17 5.80
CA ARG A 104 -9.93 -3.82 4.54
C ARG A 104 -9.87 -5.33 4.70
N LEU A 105 -10.16 -6.03 3.62
CA LEU A 105 -9.96 -7.47 3.50
C LEU A 105 -8.59 -7.71 2.86
N GLY A 106 -7.69 -8.35 3.58
CA GLY A 106 -6.37 -8.73 3.08
C GLY A 106 -6.38 -10.13 2.48
N TYR A 107 -5.18 -10.61 2.15
CA TYR A 107 -4.98 -11.87 1.44
C TYR A 107 -4.86 -13.08 2.37
N GLY A 108 -5.09 -12.90 3.67
CA GLY A 108 -5.12 -14.00 4.64
C GLY A 108 -3.83 -14.25 5.41
N GLY A 109 -2.70 -13.72 4.96
CA GLY A 109 -1.40 -13.93 5.61
C GLY A 109 -1.16 -13.07 6.85
N GLY A 110 -1.93 -12.00 7.03
CA GLY A 110 -1.82 -11.08 8.17
C GLY A 110 -0.58 -10.20 8.15
N PHE A 111 0.15 -10.13 7.04
CA PHE A 111 1.41 -9.36 6.96
C PHE A 111 1.20 -7.88 7.20
N TYR A 112 0.20 -7.27 6.56
CA TYR A 112 -0.07 -5.84 6.73
C TYR A 112 -0.71 -5.54 8.08
N ASP A 113 -1.56 -6.40 8.59
CA ASP A 113 -2.15 -6.19 9.93
C ASP A 113 -1.06 -6.19 11.00
N ARG A 114 -0.08 -7.10 10.89
CA ARG A 114 1.07 -7.09 11.80
C ARG A 114 1.96 -5.88 11.62
N PHE A 115 2.26 -5.53 10.36
CA PHE A 115 3.10 -4.36 10.05
C PHE A 115 2.48 -3.06 10.58
N LEU A 116 1.16 -2.91 10.42
CA LEU A 116 0.44 -1.68 10.75
C LEU A 116 0.01 -1.60 12.21
N LYS A 117 0.11 -2.68 12.97
CA LYS A 117 -0.39 -2.75 14.34
C LYS A 117 0.13 -1.63 15.22
N ASP A 118 1.41 -1.31 15.11
CA ASP A 118 2.06 -0.25 15.87
C ASP A 118 2.49 0.93 14.99
N PHE A 119 1.98 1.00 13.78
CA PHE A 119 2.25 2.10 12.85
C PHE A 119 1.24 3.22 13.10
N LYS A 120 1.71 4.38 13.58
CA LYS A 120 0.85 5.47 14.03
C LYS A 120 0.56 6.52 12.97
N ARG A 121 1.20 6.42 11.81
CA ARG A 121 1.04 7.41 10.75
C ARG A 121 -0.03 7.01 9.76
N THR A 122 -0.09 7.67 8.62
CA THR A 122 -1.21 7.59 7.68
C THR A 122 -1.23 6.30 6.89
N LYS A 123 -2.41 5.69 6.78
CA LYS A 123 -2.68 4.46 6.04
C LYS A 123 -3.81 4.74 5.04
N ILE A 124 -3.55 4.53 3.76
CA ILE A 124 -4.52 4.77 2.69
C ILE A 124 -4.67 3.49 1.87
N CYS A 125 -5.91 3.18 1.51
CA CYS A 125 -6.23 2.13 0.54
C CYS A 125 -6.80 2.78 -0.72
N CYS A 126 -6.22 2.45 -1.88
CA CYS A 126 -6.72 2.88 -3.18
C CYS A 126 -7.33 1.66 -3.87
N ILE A 127 -8.60 1.72 -4.23
CA ILE A 127 -9.33 0.52 -4.64
C ILE A 127 -10.39 0.85 -5.69
N PRO A 128 -10.63 -0.05 -6.66
CA PRO A 128 -11.76 0.12 -7.58
C PRO A 128 -13.08 0.21 -6.82
N GLN A 129 -14.00 1.03 -7.33
CA GLN A 129 -15.28 1.27 -6.67
C GLN A 129 -16.08 -0.01 -6.42
N GLU A 130 -16.04 -0.98 -7.35
CA GLU A 130 -16.78 -2.24 -7.23
C GLU A 130 -16.29 -3.13 -6.08
N LEU A 131 -15.11 -2.84 -5.51
CA LEU A 131 -14.57 -3.57 -4.37
C LEU A 131 -14.79 -2.85 -3.03
N VAL A 132 -15.51 -1.73 -3.05
CA VAL A 132 -15.99 -1.08 -1.83
C VAL A 132 -17.31 -1.75 -1.46
N VAL A 133 -17.36 -2.37 -0.30
CA VAL A 133 -18.48 -3.20 0.15
C VAL A 133 -19.08 -2.64 1.45
N GLU A 134 -20.21 -3.18 1.86
CA GLU A 134 -20.90 -2.73 3.08
C GLU A 134 -20.09 -3.08 4.33
N THR A 135 -19.56 -4.30 4.41
CA THR A 135 -18.69 -4.73 5.49
C THR A 135 -17.76 -5.84 5.02
N VAL A 136 -16.54 -5.84 5.54
CA VAL A 136 -15.58 -6.94 5.36
C VAL A 136 -15.56 -7.86 6.57
N PHE A 137 -16.51 -7.69 7.51
CA PHE A 137 -16.61 -8.47 8.75
C PHE A 137 -15.32 -8.44 9.56
N PRO A 138 -14.85 -7.25 9.99
CA PRO A 138 -13.56 -7.13 10.65
C PRO A 138 -13.54 -7.80 12.02
N GLU A 139 -12.34 -8.19 12.44
CA GLU A 139 -12.08 -8.67 13.78
C GLU A 139 -11.53 -7.54 14.66
N LYS A 140 -11.53 -7.74 15.98
CA LYS A 140 -11.12 -6.70 16.94
C LYS A 140 -9.71 -6.16 16.71
N HIS A 141 -8.80 -7.01 16.23
CA HIS A 141 -7.39 -6.63 16.02
C HIS A 141 -7.12 -6.04 14.65
N ASP A 142 -8.14 -5.95 13.80
CA ASP A 142 -7.95 -5.41 12.45
C ASP A 142 -7.71 -3.91 12.51
N VAL A 143 -6.79 -3.44 11.65
CA VAL A 143 -6.38 -2.04 11.60
C VAL A 143 -7.22 -1.30 10.56
N THR A 144 -7.75 -0.14 10.94
CA THR A 144 -8.51 0.70 10.01
C THR A 144 -7.59 1.58 9.17
N MET A 145 -8.03 1.89 7.95
CA MET A 145 -7.37 2.87 7.10
C MET A 145 -7.82 4.28 7.51
N ASN A 146 -6.92 5.26 7.36
CA ASN A 146 -7.28 6.66 7.57
C ASN A 146 -8.13 7.19 6.42
N LEU A 147 -7.92 6.66 5.22
CA LEU A 147 -8.63 7.10 4.03
C LEU A 147 -8.77 5.94 3.05
N ILE A 148 -9.94 5.84 2.43
CA ILE A 148 -10.16 4.91 1.32
C ILE A 148 -10.48 5.75 0.10
N ILE A 149 -9.68 5.60 -0.96
CA ILE A 149 -9.84 6.29 -2.22
C ILE A 149 -10.38 5.28 -3.23
N SER A 150 -11.56 5.56 -3.76
CA SER A 150 -12.16 4.70 -4.79
C SER A 150 -12.14 5.38 -6.14
N SER A 151 -12.32 4.58 -7.19
CA SER A 151 -12.27 5.06 -8.58
C SER A 151 -13.49 5.85 -9.00
N LYS A 152 -14.52 5.91 -8.17
CA LYS A 152 -15.73 6.65 -8.49
C LYS A 152 -15.62 8.13 -8.12
#